data_c0d257a2dd5b811afadf5eb39f691cb6
#
_entry.id   c0d257a2dd5b811afadf5eb39f691cb6
#
_cell.length_a   1.000
_cell.length_b   1.000
_cell.length_c   1.000
_cell.angle_alpha   90.00
_cell.angle_beta   90.00
_cell.angle_gamma   90.00
#
_symmetry.space_group_name_H-M   'P 1'
#
loop_
_entity.id
_entity.type
_entity.pdbx_description
1 polymer ?
#
loop_
_entity_poly.entity_id
_entity_poly.type
_entity_poly.pdbx_seq_one_letter_code
_entity_poly.pdbx_strand_id
1 'polypeptide(L)' 'MTTIEIPIRELHARTGHYVRLASSEMEVIITENGKPSARITPLATPHTTP' A
#
# COMPACT_ATOMS: atom_id res chain seq x y z
N MET A 1 4.64 -11.49 -5.58
CA MET A 1 4.17 -10.29 -4.87
C MET A 1 2.70 -10.44 -4.51
N THR A 2 2.33 -10.04 -3.32
CA THR A 2 0.96 -10.20 -2.85
C THR A 2 0.22 -8.88 -2.93
N THR A 3 -1.03 -8.94 -3.33
CA THR A 3 -1.88 -7.75 -3.44
C THR A 3 -3.05 -7.89 -2.50
N ILE A 4 -3.32 -6.86 -1.73
CA ILE A 4 -4.51 -6.83 -0.88
C ILE A 4 -5.29 -5.56 -1.18
N GLU A 5 -6.59 -5.59 -0.91
CA GLU A 5 -7.45 -4.44 -1.08
C GLU A 5 -8.04 -4.06 0.26
N ILE A 6 -8.00 -2.78 0.58
CA ILE A 6 -8.57 -2.29 1.81
C ILE A 6 -9.34 -1.01 1.53
N PRO A 7 -10.39 -0.72 2.31
CA PRO A 7 -11.06 0.56 2.16
C PRO A 7 -10.21 1.69 2.72
N ILE A 8 -10.44 2.89 2.21
CA ILE A 8 -9.63 4.02 2.61
C ILE A 8 -9.70 4.28 4.12
N ARG A 9 -10.83 4.01 4.72
CA ARG A 9 -10.95 4.23 6.17
C ARG A 9 -10.07 3.28 6.95
N GLU A 10 -9.84 2.08 6.43
CA GLU A 10 -8.96 1.13 7.08
C GLU A 10 -7.51 1.63 7.00
N LEU A 11 -7.13 2.16 5.86
CA LEU A 11 -5.81 2.76 5.72
C LEU A 11 -5.67 3.93 6.69
N HIS A 12 -6.70 4.75 6.80
CA HIS A 12 -6.68 5.90 7.67
C HIS A 12 -6.47 5.49 9.14
N ALA A 13 -7.12 4.40 9.53
CA ALA A 13 -7.01 3.93 10.91
C ALA A 13 -5.65 3.32 11.21
N ARG A 14 -5.00 2.73 10.21
CA ARG A 14 -3.75 2.01 10.42
C ARG A 14 -2.72 2.34 9.36
N THR A 15 -2.50 3.62 9.15
CA THR A 15 -1.62 4.06 8.08
C THR A 15 -0.22 3.45 8.18
N GLY A 16 0.38 3.51 9.35
CA GLY A 16 1.73 2.99 9.49
C GLY A 16 1.83 1.51 9.22
N HIS A 17 0.80 0.77 9.63
CA HIS A 17 0.77 -0.67 9.41
C HIS A 17 0.78 -0.99 7.91
N TYR A 18 -0.09 -0.33 7.14
CA TYR A 18 -0.19 -0.64 5.73
C TYR A 18 0.99 -0.12 4.93
N VAL A 19 1.56 1.00 5.36
CA VAL A 19 2.77 1.49 4.70
C VAL A 19 3.91 0.50 4.88
N ARG A 20 4.03 -0.08 6.07
CA ARG A 20 5.07 -1.09 6.30
C ARG A 20 4.82 -2.35 5.52
N LEU A 21 3.54 -2.77 5.41
CA LEU A 21 3.21 -3.93 4.61
C LEU A 21 3.61 -3.70 3.15
N ALA A 22 3.30 -2.53 2.64
CA ALA A 22 3.64 -2.21 1.26
C ALA A 22 5.14 -2.20 1.05
N SER A 23 5.88 -1.83 2.09
CA SER A 23 7.34 -1.78 1.97
C SER A 23 7.98 -3.16 1.97
N SER A 24 7.19 -4.21 2.19
CA SER A 24 7.70 -5.59 2.24
C SER A 24 7.28 -6.37 1.04
N GLU A 25 7.31 -5.79 -0.13
CA GLU A 25 6.97 -6.49 -1.37
C GLU A 25 5.49 -6.83 -1.48
N MET A 26 4.65 -6.07 -0.82
CA MET A 26 3.23 -6.27 -0.90
C MET A 26 2.62 -5.03 -1.51
N GLU A 27 1.62 -5.23 -2.36
CA GLU A 27 0.91 -4.12 -2.97
C GLU A 27 -0.41 -3.95 -2.26
N VAL A 28 -0.71 -2.73 -1.83
CA VAL A 28 -1.94 -2.44 -1.12
C VAL A 28 -2.80 -1.55 -2.00
N ILE A 29 -3.98 -2.03 -2.36
CA ILE A 29 -4.93 -1.28 -3.18
C ILE A 29 -5.92 -0.60 -2.23
N ILE A 30 -6.04 0.69 -2.37
CA ILE A 30 -6.95 1.47 -1.55
C ILE A 30 -8.24 1.67 -2.32
N THR A 31 -9.35 1.30 -1.72
CA THR A 31 -10.64 1.44 -2.40
C THR A 31 -11.48 2.51 -1.73
N GLU A 32 -12.30 3.16 -2.53
CA GLU A 32 -13.28 4.12 -2.07
C GLU A 32 -14.60 3.75 -2.67
N ASN A 33 -15.61 3.56 -1.83
CA ASN A 33 -16.94 3.16 -2.30
C ASN A 33 -16.87 1.91 -3.16
N GLY A 34 -16.00 0.99 -2.78
CA GLY A 34 -15.87 -0.28 -3.47
C GLY A 34 -15.08 -0.23 -4.75
N LYS A 35 -14.49 0.90 -5.08
CA LYS A 35 -13.71 1.02 -6.31
C LYS A 35 -12.27 1.34 -6.02
N PRO A 36 -11.33 0.75 -6.74
CA PRO A 36 -9.93 1.07 -6.55
C PRO A 36 -9.69 2.55 -6.83
N SER A 37 -9.02 3.20 -5.91
CA SER A 37 -8.76 4.62 -6.02
C SER A 37 -7.27 4.91 -6.05
N ALA A 38 -6.49 4.16 -5.32
CA ALA A 38 -5.06 4.39 -5.24
C ALA A 38 -4.36 3.10 -4.91
N ARG A 39 -3.05 3.14 -4.92
CA ARG A 39 -2.26 1.95 -4.67
C ARG A 39 -0.98 2.36 -3.97
N ILE A 40 -0.58 1.55 -3.00
CA ILE A 40 0.69 1.74 -2.34
C ILE A 40 1.58 0.57 -2.74
N THR A 41 2.74 0.88 -3.28
CA THR A 41 3.69 -0.15 -3.68
C THR A 41 5.02 0.12 -3.03
N PRO A 42 5.87 -0.90 -2.89
CA PRO A 42 7.20 -0.67 -2.37
C PRO A 42 7.98 0.24 -3.31
N LEU A 43 8.87 1.01 -2.73
CA LEU A 43 9.78 1.77 -3.55
C LEU A 43 10.71 0.78 -4.22
N ALA A 44 10.63 0.77 -5.50
CA ALA A 44 11.44 -0.20 -6.24
C ALA A 44 12.89 0.19 -6.27
N THR A 45 13.21 1.38 -6.00
CA THR A 45 14.55 1.84 -6.09
C THR A 45 15.33 1.50 -4.92
N PRO A 46 16.22 0.81 -5.05
CA PRO A 46 17.11 0.51 -3.99
C PRO A 46 18.00 1.67 -3.72
N HIS A 47 18.13 1.99 -3.46
CA HIS A 47 18.75 2.63 -3.28
C HIS A 47 19.66 3.01 -3.81
N THR A 48 19.82 3.21 -4.00
CA THR A 48 20.53 3.43 -4.51
C THR A 48 21.21 4.20 -4.49
N THR A 49 21.59 4.44 -4.33
CA THR A 49 22.23 4.97 -4.30
C THR A 49 22.78 5.51 -4.50
N PRO A 50 23.10 5.90 -4.47
CA PRO A 50 23.89 6.41 -4.78
C PRO A 50 24.64 6.67 -4.68
#